data_2e275603eda5be3f90ddb58214e9de9e
#
_entry.id   2e275603eda5be3f90ddb58214e9de9e
#
_cell.length_a   1.000
_cell.length_b   1.000
_cell.length_c   1.000
_cell.angle_alpha   90.00
_cell.angle_beta   90.00
_cell.angle_gamma   90.00
#
_symmetry.space_group_name_H-M   'P 1'
#
loop_
_entity.id
_entity.type
_entity.pdbx_description
1 polymer ?
#
loop_
_entity_poly.entity_id
_entity_poly.type
_entity_poly.pdbx_seq_one_letter_code
_entity_poly.pdbx_strand_id
1 'polypeptide(L)'
;MERFILTEKEQQVFKLCSCLLNKDSSGMSFEEIIKEIGLSKTTINYAISKLRQVLNIVIGEDGYLLYKSTDTLYLEVYQSISFQMLKNKYISGVFFLHFFQEAYHERFSSLMKEVDAKFMSYETGKKELVKCRAYMKHFSLQLFTKRKVENMIDGEEKQIRFMFFCMVLSQFQCKFIDFFESENIQLNLFLDNIVKAFPFIFQSSKLKIKIFYRIALDRIEKGHLLPEDMIFPSYFECPVLSLKMFTQRVEMLFIDLDLTAQQKKLEIDFLYFLFCTLIYQPAYTLEGIDCQDNDCLTFINTIETIGGMTLTSKEKQYVCYAHKQCIVWHQMFHVSFCFHHLMTEQERFTEKNSDYMLLWNQIALALQEVPIYHDAFLQHPNMTFFFQRIFNTISFSREIPCKVFLLCYSAITQSIAMENLKNRQLTIKIDFVNTIEEADIVISELDLPDQEPSPKHICFVNLPFDLRDWKNIENTIIKWRTSE
;
A
#
# COMPACT_ATOMS: atom_id res chain seq x y z
N MET A 1 -10.35 -0.29 -4.40
CA MET A 1 -11.61 -0.21 -3.66
C MET A 1 -12.22 1.19 -3.70
N GLU A 2 -11.49 2.25 -3.39
CA GLU A 2 -11.99 3.64 -3.35
C GLU A 2 -12.74 4.07 -4.61
N ARG A 3 -12.27 3.66 -5.80
CA ARG A 3 -12.96 3.94 -7.09
C ARG A 3 -14.37 3.35 -7.19
N PHE A 4 -14.68 2.34 -6.39
CA PHE A 4 -16.03 1.77 -6.33
C PHE A 4 -16.91 2.45 -5.30
N ILE A 5 -16.31 3.02 -4.26
CA ILE A 5 -17.03 3.61 -3.14
C ILE A 5 -17.30 5.09 -3.38
N LEU A 6 -16.25 5.83 -3.75
CA LEU A 6 -16.31 7.27 -3.91
C LEU A 6 -16.67 7.65 -5.35
N THR A 7 -17.58 8.59 -5.50
CA THR A 7 -17.85 9.25 -6.78
C THR A 7 -16.63 10.09 -7.20
N GLU A 8 -16.51 10.39 -8.50
CA GLU A 8 -15.44 11.27 -8.99
C GLU A 8 -15.38 12.61 -8.25
N LYS A 9 -16.56 13.18 -7.94
CA LYS A 9 -16.65 14.42 -7.16
C LYS A 9 -16.10 14.27 -5.74
N GLU A 10 -16.40 13.16 -5.08
CA GLU A 10 -15.84 12.86 -3.74
C GLU A 10 -14.34 12.61 -3.79
N GLN A 11 -13.84 11.92 -4.82
CA GLN A 11 -12.40 11.76 -5.03
C GLN A 11 -11.70 13.12 -5.18
N GLN A 12 -12.29 14.05 -5.94
CA GLN A 12 -11.79 15.41 -6.07
C GLN A 12 -11.78 16.17 -4.73
N VAL A 13 -12.83 16.00 -3.91
CA VAL A 13 -12.90 16.59 -2.55
C VAL A 13 -11.78 16.04 -1.66
N PHE A 14 -11.53 14.72 -1.70
CA PHE A 14 -10.43 14.14 -0.93
C PHE A 14 -9.06 14.56 -1.47
N LYS A 15 -8.90 14.72 -2.78
CA LYS A 15 -7.67 15.28 -3.36
C LYS A 15 -7.43 16.72 -2.86
N LEU A 16 -8.47 17.55 -2.84
CA LEU A 16 -8.40 18.90 -2.27
C LEU A 16 -8.01 18.87 -0.78
N CYS A 17 -8.64 18.01 0.00
CA CYS A 17 -8.32 17.83 1.42
C CYS A 17 -6.84 17.44 1.62
N SER A 18 -6.35 16.48 0.84
CA SER A 18 -4.94 16.04 0.91
C SER A 18 -3.97 17.17 0.56
N CYS A 19 -4.26 17.94 -0.49
CA CYS A 19 -3.43 19.07 -0.88
C CYS A 19 -3.38 20.14 0.23
N LEU A 20 -4.53 20.46 0.83
CA LEU A 20 -4.60 21.44 1.92
C LEU A 20 -3.90 20.97 3.20
N LEU A 21 -4.04 19.70 3.57
CA LEU A 21 -3.35 19.13 4.74
C LEU A 21 -1.83 19.05 4.57
N ASN A 22 -1.35 18.99 3.34
CA ASN A 22 0.08 18.98 3.02
C ASN A 22 0.68 20.39 2.86
N LYS A 23 -0.14 21.43 2.89
CA LYS A 23 0.32 22.83 2.92
C LYS A 23 0.34 23.31 4.36
N ASP A 24 1.40 24.01 4.70
CA ASP A 24 1.50 24.71 5.99
C ASP A 24 0.42 25.78 6.11
N SER A 25 0.43 26.53 7.20
CA SER A 25 -0.49 27.65 7.48
C SER A 25 -0.60 28.72 6.38
N SER A 26 0.22 28.63 5.32
CA SER A 26 0.19 29.53 4.15
C SER A 26 -1.07 29.36 3.28
N GLY A 27 -1.81 28.24 3.43
CA GLY A 27 -2.97 27.93 2.58
C GLY A 27 -2.61 27.60 1.15
N MET A 28 -3.62 27.52 0.27
CA MET A 28 -3.47 27.20 -1.14
C MET A 28 -4.28 28.16 -2.00
N SER A 29 -3.64 28.80 -2.98
CA SER A 29 -4.34 29.69 -3.89
C SER A 29 -5.28 28.93 -4.84
N PHE A 30 -6.30 29.59 -5.36
CA PHE A 30 -7.21 28.96 -6.32
C PHE A 30 -6.51 28.58 -7.63
N GLU A 31 -5.48 29.29 -8.02
CA GLU A 31 -4.67 28.95 -9.19
C GLU A 31 -3.89 27.67 -8.95
N GLU A 32 -3.29 27.51 -7.77
CA GLU A 32 -2.63 26.25 -7.37
C GLU A 32 -3.63 25.08 -7.35
N ILE A 33 -4.82 25.29 -6.75
CA ILE A 33 -5.88 24.26 -6.71
C ILE A 33 -6.30 23.83 -8.13
N ILE A 34 -6.48 24.79 -9.04
CA ILE A 34 -6.82 24.50 -10.44
C ILE A 34 -5.70 23.67 -11.10
N LYS A 35 -4.45 24.08 -10.90
CA LYS A 35 -3.28 23.41 -11.50
C LYS A 35 -3.04 22.00 -10.95
N GLU A 36 -3.14 21.80 -9.63
CA GLU A 36 -2.84 20.52 -8.98
C GLU A 36 -3.98 19.52 -9.06
N ILE A 37 -5.23 20.00 -8.99
CA ILE A 37 -6.42 19.13 -8.89
C ILE A 37 -7.17 19.04 -10.22
N GLY A 38 -7.00 20.03 -11.11
CA GLY A 38 -7.72 20.09 -12.40
C GLY A 38 -9.17 20.55 -12.25
N LEU A 39 -9.54 21.23 -11.16
CA LEU A 39 -10.90 21.73 -10.94
C LEU A 39 -11.10 23.10 -11.61
N SER A 40 -12.30 23.32 -12.18
CA SER A 40 -12.70 24.65 -12.61
C SER A 40 -13.02 25.56 -11.40
N LYS A 41 -12.93 26.86 -11.58
CA LYS A 41 -13.23 27.86 -10.52
C LYS A 41 -14.64 27.70 -9.91
N THR A 42 -15.61 27.30 -10.72
CA THR A 42 -17.00 27.01 -10.28
C THR A 42 -17.06 25.71 -9.46
N THR A 43 -16.31 24.71 -9.85
CA THR A 43 -16.29 23.41 -9.15
C THR A 43 -15.57 23.50 -7.80
N ILE A 44 -14.61 24.41 -7.64
CA ILE A 44 -13.89 24.62 -6.35
C ILE A 44 -14.87 24.99 -5.24
N ASN A 45 -15.80 25.92 -5.45
CA ASN A 45 -16.76 26.31 -4.42
C ASN A 45 -17.64 25.13 -3.98
N TYR A 46 -18.05 24.28 -4.93
CA TYR A 46 -18.75 23.04 -4.62
C TYR A 46 -17.88 22.09 -3.80
N ALA A 47 -16.61 21.89 -4.20
CA ALA A 47 -15.67 21.03 -3.50
C ALA A 47 -15.40 21.52 -2.07
N ILE A 48 -15.28 22.83 -1.85
CA ILE A 48 -15.13 23.44 -0.51
C ILE A 48 -16.37 23.15 0.37
N SER A 49 -17.58 23.37 -0.18
CA SER A 49 -18.81 23.09 0.56
C SER A 49 -18.93 21.61 0.93
N LYS A 50 -18.57 20.72 0.00
CA LYS A 50 -18.59 19.28 0.23
C LYS A 50 -17.49 18.84 1.20
N LEU A 51 -16.30 19.44 1.13
CA LEU A 51 -15.21 19.19 2.08
C LEU A 51 -15.64 19.56 3.51
N ARG A 52 -16.32 20.69 3.69
CA ARG A 52 -16.86 21.07 5.00
C ARG A 52 -17.85 20.02 5.53
N GLN A 53 -18.74 19.50 4.68
CA GLN A 53 -19.65 18.42 5.08
C GLN A 53 -18.89 17.16 5.50
N VAL A 54 -17.85 16.77 4.75
CA VAL A 54 -17.02 15.61 5.09
C VAL A 54 -16.30 15.80 6.42
N LEU A 55 -15.70 16.97 6.64
CA LEU A 55 -15.00 17.29 7.88
C LEU A 55 -15.96 17.31 9.08
N ASN A 56 -17.16 17.90 8.94
CA ASN A 56 -18.19 17.88 9.98
C ASN A 56 -18.60 16.45 10.37
N ILE A 57 -18.81 15.57 9.40
CA ILE A 57 -19.16 14.17 9.66
C ILE A 57 -18.02 13.44 10.39
N VAL A 58 -16.76 13.73 10.03
CA VAL A 58 -15.61 12.96 10.49
C VAL A 58 -15.05 13.47 11.81
N ILE A 59 -14.89 14.77 11.98
CA ILE A 59 -14.20 15.37 13.12
C ILE A 59 -15.05 16.38 13.90
N GLY A 60 -16.26 16.68 13.43
CA GLY A 60 -17.15 17.66 14.05
C GLY A 60 -16.79 19.10 13.69
N GLU A 61 -17.72 20.04 13.97
CA GLU A 61 -17.54 21.44 13.62
C GLU A 61 -16.39 22.12 14.37
N ASP A 62 -16.14 21.72 15.61
CA ASP A 62 -15.07 22.27 16.45
C ASP A 62 -13.70 21.63 16.20
N GLY A 63 -13.62 20.61 15.35
CA GLY A 63 -12.39 19.84 15.10
C GLY A 63 -11.49 20.42 14.02
N TYR A 64 -11.94 21.47 13.31
CA TYR A 64 -11.19 22.07 12.20
C TYR A 64 -11.58 23.51 11.94
N LEU A 65 -10.71 24.24 11.23
CA LEU A 65 -11.00 25.55 10.66
C LEU A 65 -10.78 25.50 9.14
N LEU A 66 -11.85 25.68 8.37
CA LEU A 66 -11.79 25.79 6.90
C LEU A 66 -12.34 27.17 6.50
N TYR A 67 -11.46 28.03 6.05
CA TYR A 67 -11.84 29.39 5.65
C TYR A 67 -11.20 29.82 4.33
N LYS A 68 -11.84 30.74 3.67
CA LYS A 68 -11.41 31.33 2.41
C LYS A 68 -11.08 32.80 2.65
N SER A 69 -9.89 33.22 2.25
CA SER A 69 -9.50 34.64 2.19
C SER A 69 -9.21 34.98 0.74
N THR A 70 -9.90 35.97 0.18
CA THR A 70 -9.82 36.44 -1.21
C THR A 70 -9.74 35.28 -2.24
N ASP A 71 -8.52 34.83 -2.59
CA ASP A 71 -8.24 33.77 -3.56
C ASP A 71 -7.45 32.58 -2.95
N THR A 72 -7.36 32.51 -1.62
CA THR A 72 -6.62 31.46 -0.90
C THR A 72 -7.55 30.69 0.02
N LEU A 73 -7.41 29.37 0.05
CA LEU A 73 -8.14 28.45 0.90
C LEU A 73 -7.21 27.90 1.98
N TYR A 74 -7.66 27.89 3.22
CA TYR A 74 -6.92 27.44 4.40
C TYR A 74 -7.67 26.33 5.09
N LEU A 75 -6.94 25.30 5.54
CA LEU A 75 -7.46 24.23 6.37
C LEU A 75 -6.53 23.99 7.55
N GLU A 76 -7.05 24.17 8.74
CA GLU A 76 -6.40 23.78 9.99
C GLU A 76 -7.23 22.68 10.65
N VAL A 77 -6.56 21.62 11.10
CA VAL A 77 -7.20 20.52 11.83
C VAL A 77 -6.60 20.46 13.22
N TYR A 78 -7.46 20.60 14.23
CA TYR A 78 -7.04 20.69 15.63
C TYR A 78 -6.78 19.34 16.28
N GLN A 79 -7.20 18.27 15.64
CA GLN A 79 -6.98 16.90 16.09
C GLN A 79 -5.81 16.27 15.34
N SER A 80 -5.01 15.44 16.02
CA SER A 80 -4.00 14.62 15.37
C SER A 80 -4.67 13.49 14.58
N ILE A 81 -5.06 13.79 13.35
CA ILE A 81 -5.69 12.84 12.43
C ILE A 81 -4.94 12.84 11.11
N SER A 82 -4.56 11.64 10.63
CA SER A 82 -3.99 11.53 9.29
C SER A 82 -5.08 11.65 8.23
N PHE A 83 -4.70 12.11 7.02
CA PHE A 83 -5.60 12.14 5.86
C PHE A 83 -6.27 10.76 5.61
N GLN A 84 -5.50 9.67 5.75
CA GLN A 84 -6.04 8.33 5.57
C GLN A 84 -7.08 7.95 6.64
N MET A 85 -6.85 8.33 7.90
CA MET A 85 -7.83 8.13 8.97
C MET A 85 -9.13 8.91 8.72
N LEU A 86 -9.01 10.18 8.28
CA LEU A 86 -10.15 11.00 7.92
C LEU A 86 -10.98 10.36 6.80
N LYS A 87 -10.31 9.94 5.74
CA LYS A 87 -10.93 9.27 4.60
C LYS A 87 -11.61 7.95 4.99
N ASN A 88 -10.92 7.10 5.76
CA ASN A 88 -11.46 5.83 6.24
C ASN A 88 -12.70 6.04 7.11
N LYS A 89 -12.69 7.04 8.00
CA LYS A 89 -13.84 7.35 8.86
C LYS A 89 -15.06 7.83 8.05
N TYR A 90 -14.83 8.61 6.99
CA TYR A 90 -15.91 8.97 6.06
C TYR A 90 -16.46 7.73 5.34
N ILE A 91 -15.58 6.92 4.76
CA ILE A 91 -15.93 5.74 3.98
C ILE A 91 -16.67 4.71 4.86
N SER A 92 -16.31 4.55 6.13
CA SER A 92 -16.98 3.59 7.04
C SER A 92 -18.48 3.86 7.22
N GLY A 93 -18.94 5.09 7.01
CA GLY A 93 -20.36 5.45 7.03
C GLY A 93 -21.13 5.18 5.73
N VAL A 94 -20.46 4.76 4.66
CA VAL A 94 -21.08 4.60 3.34
C VAL A 94 -21.84 3.27 3.24
N PHE A 95 -22.97 3.29 2.52
CA PHE A 95 -23.81 2.12 2.28
C PHE A 95 -23.03 0.88 1.78
N PHE A 96 -22.04 1.08 0.93
CA PHE A 96 -21.21 0.03 0.38
C PHE A 96 -20.57 -0.86 1.47
N LEU A 97 -19.95 -0.28 2.49
CA LEU A 97 -19.34 -1.05 3.56
C LEU A 97 -20.36 -1.70 4.48
N HIS A 98 -21.44 -0.99 4.80
CA HIS A 98 -22.56 -1.58 5.55
C HIS A 98 -23.13 -2.79 4.85
N PHE A 99 -23.35 -2.71 3.54
CA PHE A 99 -23.84 -3.82 2.74
C PHE A 99 -22.94 -5.04 2.85
N PHE A 100 -21.61 -4.89 2.72
CA PHE A 100 -20.69 -6.02 2.83
C PHE A 100 -20.56 -6.54 4.26
N GLN A 101 -20.72 -5.70 5.27
CA GLN A 101 -20.77 -6.13 6.66
C GLN A 101 -22.01 -7.01 6.92
N GLU A 102 -23.19 -6.57 6.47
CA GLU A 102 -24.41 -7.38 6.56
C GLU A 102 -24.32 -8.68 5.75
N ALA A 103 -23.67 -8.64 4.57
CA ALA A 103 -23.41 -9.84 3.77
C ALA A 103 -22.43 -10.79 4.47
N TYR A 104 -21.38 -10.28 5.11
CA TYR A 104 -20.42 -11.08 5.89
C TYR A 104 -21.08 -11.79 7.07
N HIS A 105 -21.95 -11.07 7.80
CA HIS A 105 -22.69 -11.62 8.93
C HIS A 105 -23.95 -12.39 8.54
N GLU A 106 -24.25 -12.52 7.22
CA GLU A 106 -25.42 -13.20 6.68
C GLU A 106 -26.77 -12.63 7.16
N ARG A 107 -26.78 -11.34 7.50
CA ARG A 107 -27.95 -10.62 8.00
C ARG A 107 -28.72 -9.87 6.93
N PHE A 108 -28.19 -9.80 5.72
CA PHE A 108 -28.85 -9.10 4.61
C PHE A 108 -30.17 -9.79 4.28
N SER A 109 -31.28 -9.07 4.43
CA SER A 109 -32.61 -9.62 4.18
C SER A 109 -33.26 -9.08 2.90
N SER A 110 -33.13 -7.79 2.63
CA SER A 110 -33.61 -7.16 1.40
C SER A 110 -33.01 -5.77 1.23
N LEU A 111 -32.85 -5.32 -0.02
CA LEU A 111 -32.39 -3.97 -0.30
C LEU A 111 -33.25 -2.89 0.37
N MET A 112 -34.58 -3.10 0.39
CA MET A 112 -35.51 -2.14 1.01
C MET A 112 -35.18 -1.92 2.49
N LYS A 113 -34.98 -2.98 3.24
CA LYS A 113 -34.64 -2.91 4.67
C LYS A 113 -33.30 -2.18 4.91
N GLU A 114 -32.31 -2.47 4.07
CA GLU A 114 -30.99 -1.86 4.23
C GLU A 114 -30.98 -0.36 3.88
N VAL A 115 -31.71 0.06 2.85
CA VAL A 115 -31.81 1.49 2.49
C VAL A 115 -32.64 2.26 3.55
N ASP A 116 -33.67 1.66 4.10
CA ASP A 116 -34.47 2.25 5.19
C ASP A 116 -33.61 2.46 6.45
N ALA A 117 -32.79 1.47 6.80
CA ALA A 117 -31.85 1.55 7.93
C ALA A 117 -30.81 2.68 7.77
N LYS A 118 -30.48 3.06 6.52
CA LYS A 118 -29.55 4.14 6.19
C LYS A 118 -30.23 5.44 5.74
N PHE A 119 -31.55 5.54 5.88
CA PHE A 119 -32.34 6.69 5.44
C PHE A 119 -32.10 7.08 3.97
N MET A 120 -31.97 6.08 3.09
CA MET A 120 -31.70 6.25 1.67
C MET A 120 -32.92 5.91 0.82
N SER A 121 -33.01 6.52 -0.37
CA SER A 121 -34.03 6.12 -1.34
C SER A 121 -33.69 4.75 -1.95
N TYR A 122 -34.70 3.98 -2.31
CA TYR A 122 -34.54 2.67 -2.97
C TYR A 122 -33.73 2.76 -4.28
N GLU A 123 -33.94 3.83 -5.06
CA GLU A 123 -33.19 4.05 -6.29
C GLU A 123 -31.70 4.35 -6.02
N THR A 124 -31.38 5.04 -4.93
CA THR A 124 -29.99 5.23 -4.50
C THR A 124 -29.38 3.90 -4.10
N GLY A 125 -30.09 3.07 -3.33
CA GLY A 125 -29.65 1.73 -2.95
C GLY A 125 -29.37 0.83 -4.14
N LYS A 126 -30.19 0.88 -5.19
CA LYS A 126 -29.91 0.15 -6.45
C LYS A 126 -28.59 0.57 -7.10
N LYS A 127 -28.32 1.88 -7.14
CA LYS A 127 -27.03 2.39 -7.67
C LYS A 127 -25.85 1.90 -6.87
N GLU A 128 -25.97 1.89 -5.53
CA GLU A 128 -24.93 1.36 -4.66
C GLU A 128 -24.72 -0.16 -4.85
N LEU A 129 -25.79 -0.94 -5.04
CA LEU A 129 -25.65 -2.37 -5.38
C LEU A 129 -24.91 -2.61 -6.70
N VAL A 130 -25.06 -1.73 -7.69
CA VAL A 130 -24.27 -1.82 -8.94
C VAL A 130 -22.79 -1.69 -8.63
N LYS A 131 -22.40 -0.77 -7.73
CA LYS A 131 -21.00 -0.64 -7.29
C LYS A 131 -20.52 -1.89 -6.54
N CYS A 132 -21.34 -2.45 -5.64
CA CYS A 132 -21.02 -3.70 -4.95
C CYS A 132 -20.79 -4.85 -5.93
N ARG A 133 -21.65 -5.01 -6.93
CA ARG A 133 -21.48 -6.02 -7.99
C ARG A 133 -20.21 -5.80 -8.81
N ALA A 134 -19.90 -4.56 -9.17
CA ALA A 134 -18.68 -4.23 -9.89
C ALA A 134 -17.42 -4.57 -9.09
N TYR A 135 -17.43 -4.30 -7.78
CA TYR A 135 -16.34 -4.68 -6.87
C TYR A 135 -16.18 -6.20 -6.77
N MET A 136 -17.28 -6.94 -6.58
CA MET A 136 -17.25 -8.40 -6.49
C MET A 136 -16.78 -9.06 -7.78
N LYS A 137 -17.23 -8.54 -8.94
CA LYS A 137 -16.77 -9.02 -10.24
C LYS A 137 -15.26 -8.97 -10.40
N HIS A 138 -14.60 -8.02 -9.74
CA HIS A 138 -13.14 -7.90 -9.73
C HIS A 138 -12.45 -9.09 -9.05
N PHE A 139 -13.15 -9.79 -8.14
CA PHE A 139 -12.71 -11.03 -7.51
C PHE A 139 -13.31 -12.28 -8.16
N SER A 140 -13.90 -12.17 -9.35
CA SER A 140 -14.64 -13.25 -10.02
C SER A 140 -15.82 -13.77 -9.21
N LEU A 141 -16.43 -12.92 -8.36
CA LEU A 141 -17.56 -13.24 -7.52
C LEU A 141 -18.86 -12.64 -8.06
N GLN A 142 -19.99 -13.27 -7.72
CA GLN A 142 -21.33 -12.82 -8.08
C GLN A 142 -22.16 -12.51 -6.84
N LEU A 143 -23.08 -11.54 -6.98
CA LEU A 143 -23.98 -11.10 -5.94
C LEU A 143 -25.41 -11.46 -6.27
N PHE A 144 -26.03 -12.31 -5.48
CA PHE A 144 -27.44 -12.66 -5.56
C PHE A 144 -28.25 -11.94 -4.47
N THR A 145 -29.24 -11.17 -4.88
CA THR A 145 -30.12 -10.43 -3.96
C THR A 145 -31.55 -10.98 -3.91
N LYS A 146 -31.77 -12.18 -4.46
CA LYS A 146 -33.09 -12.81 -4.49
C LYS A 146 -33.34 -13.65 -3.23
N ARG A 147 -34.53 -13.55 -2.64
CA ARG A 147 -34.99 -14.18 -1.39
C ARG A 147 -34.84 -15.71 -1.25
N LYS A 148 -34.41 -16.41 -2.30
CA LYS A 148 -34.37 -17.90 -2.33
C LYS A 148 -32.96 -18.48 -2.48
N VAL A 149 -31.92 -17.67 -2.34
CA VAL A 149 -30.53 -18.12 -2.49
C VAL A 149 -29.93 -18.23 -1.11
N GLU A 150 -29.49 -19.43 -0.72
CA GLU A 150 -28.85 -19.70 0.57
C GLU A 150 -27.59 -18.86 0.76
N ASN A 151 -26.84 -18.62 -0.32
CA ASN A 151 -25.63 -17.81 -0.29
C ASN A 151 -25.81 -16.53 -1.11
N MET A 152 -25.66 -15.40 -0.45
CA MET A 152 -25.73 -14.09 -1.08
C MET A 152 -24.54 -13.82 -2.01
N ILE A 153 -23.39 -14.36 -1.67
CA ILE A 153 -22.14 -14.25 -2.44
C ILE A 153 -21.83 -15.63 -3.03
N ASP A 154 -21.71 -15.68 -4.35
CA ASP A 154 -21.38 -16.91 -5.08
C ASP A 154 -20.00 -16.80 -5.73
N GLY A 155 -19.28 -17.91 -5.72
CA GLY A 155 -17.93 -18.06 -6.24
C GLY A 155 -17.04 -18.92 -5.35
N GLU A 156 -15.76 -18.99 -5.68
CA GLU A 156 -14.82 -19.79 -4.91
C GLU A 156 -14.61 -19.20 -3.50
N GLU A 157 -14.71 -20.06 -2.48
CA GLU A 157 -14.60 -19.63 -1.07
C GLU A 157 -13.29 -18.91 -0.77
N LYS A 158 -12.16 -19.34 -1.35
CA LYS A 158 -10.88 -18.65 -1.20
C LYS A 158 -10.94 -17.20 -1.71
N GLN A 159 -11.70 -16.93 -2.79
CA GLN A 159 -11.89 -15.59 -3.34
C GLN A 159 -12.79 -14.74 -2.45
N ILE A 160 -13.83 -15.34 -1.87
CA ILE A 160 -14.72 -14.66 -0.93
C ILE A 160 -13.93 -14.21 0.31
N ARG A 161 -13.13 -15.11 0.90
CA ARG A 161 -12.25 -14.79 2.04
C ARG A 161 -11.25 -13.70 1.68
N PHE A 162 -10.65 -13.79 0.50
CA PHE A 162 -9.68 -12.80 0.04
C PHE A 162 -10.32 -11.42 -0.22
N MET A 163 -11.52 -11.37 -0.80
CA MET A 163 -12.27 -10.13 -0.99
C MET A 163 -12.54 -9.42 0.35
N PHE A 164 -13.03 -10.15 1.34
CA PHE A 164 -13.26 -9.60 2.69
C PHE A 164 -11.96 -9.16 3.35
N PHE A 165 -10.89 -9.95 3.21
CA PHE A 165 -9.57 -9.57 3.70
C PHE A 165 -9.09 -8.24 3.10
N CYS A 166 -9.15 -8.07 1.79
CA CYS A 166 -8.79 -6.83 1.11
C CYS A 166 -9.62 -5.64 1.60
N MET A 167 -10.93 -5.85 1.80
CA MET A 167 -11.84 -4.82 2.27
C MET A 167 -11.52 -4.41 3.72
N VAL A 168 -11.40 -5.36 4.62
CA VAL A 168 -11.11 -5.08 6.04
C VAL A 168 -9.75 -4.44 6.20
N LEU A 169 -8.72 -4.96 5.52
CA LEU A 169 -7.37 -4.41 5.59
C LEU A 169 -7.31 -2.96 5.08
N SER A 170 -8.05 -2.65 4.02
CA SER A 170 -7.99 -1.31 3.41
C SER A 170 -8.83 -0.26 4.14
N GLN A 171 -9.92 -0.65 4.82
CA GLN A 171 -10.86 0.29 5.40
C GLN A 171 -10.85 0.33 6.92
N PHE A 172 -10.73 -0.82 7.56
CA PHE A 172 -10.82 -0.91 9.02
C PHE A 172 -9.45 -0.94 9.70
N GLN A 173 -8.38 -1.39 9.01
CA GLN A 173 -7.01 -1.42 9.55
C GLN A 173 -6.95 -1.76 11.05
N CYS A 174 -6.66 -0.75 11.90
CA CYS A 174 -6.56 -0.94 13.35
C CYS A 174 -7.92 -1.06 14.06
N LYS A 175 -9.04 -0.75 13.38
CA LYS A 175 -10.41 -0.84 13.92
C LYS A 175 -11.21 -2.00 13.30
N PHE A 176 -10.55 -3.07 12.91
CA PHE A 176 -11.19 -4.23 12.31
C PHE A 176 -12.25 -4.87 13.22
N ILE A 177 -12.21 -4.66 14.55
CA ILE A 177 -13.26 -5.05 15.50
C ILE A 177 -14.62 -4.48 15.11
N ASP A 178 -14.67 -3.24 14.59
CA ASP A 178 -15.94 -2.63 14.15
C ASP A 178 -16.59 -3.43 13.02
N PHE A 179 -15.78 -4.13 12.21
CA PHE A 179 -16.29 -5.03 11.17
C PHE A 179 -16.75 -6.38 11.71
N PHE A 180 -15.99 -6.98 12.63
CA PHE A 180 -16.26 -8.32 13.18
C PHE A 180 -17.22 -8.31 14.37
N GLU A 181 -17.52 -7.16 14.95
CA GLU A 181 -18.41 -6.95 16.10
C GLU A 181 -17.96 -7.63 17.42
N SER A 182 -16.96 -8.50 17.37
CA SER A 182 -16.42 -9.20 18.54
C SER A 182 -14.94 -9.55 18.35
N GLU A 183 -14.24 -9.78 19.44
CA GLU A 183 -12.90 -10.36 19.42
C GLU A 183 -12.93 -11.89 19.43
N ASN A 184 -11.99 -12.52 18.74
CA ASN A 184 -11.71 -13.94 18.87
C ASN A 184 -10.52 -14.13 19.81
N ILE A 185 -10.82 -14.51 21.07
CA ILE A 185 -9.81 -14.64 22.13
C ILE A 185 -8.82 -15.76 21.80
N GLN A 186 -9.26 -16.88 21.26
CA GLN A 186 -8.38 -18.00 20.90
C GLN A 186 -7.39 -17.60 19.81
N LEU A 187 -7.88 -16.88 18.78
CA LEU A 187 -7.01 -16.34 17.72
C LEU A 187 -5.97 -15.34 18.28
N ASN A 188 -6.36 -14.46 19.20
CA ASN A 188 -5.43 -13.53 19.83
C ASN A 188 -4.34 -14.27 20.61
N LEU A 189 -4.71 -15.28 21.41
CA LEU A 189 -3.77 -16.13 22.16
C LEU A 189 -2.81 -16.89 21.24
N PHE A 190 -3.35 -17.48 20.15
CA PHE A 190 -2.53 -18.14 19.13
C PHE A 190 -1.49 -17.18 18.53
N LEU A 191 -1.92 -15.99 18.10
CA LEU A 191 -1.03 -15.00 17.50
C LEU A 191 0.02 -14.49 18.49
N ASP A 192 -0.32 -14.27 19.74
CA ASP A 192 0.64 -13.85 20.76
C ASP A 192 1.69 -14.94 21.03
N ASN A 193 1.30 -16.20 21.03
CA ASN A 193 2.21 -17.33 21.15
C ASN A 193 3.14 -17.45 19.92
N ILE A 194 2.61 -17.23 18.71
CA ILE A 194 3.42 -17.23 17.49
C ILE A 194 4.42 -16.07 17.53
N VAL A 195 4.00 -14.85 17.85
CA VAL A 195 4.91 -13.68 17.91
C VAL A 195 5.98 -13.84 18.99
N LYS A 196 5.63 -14.40 20.16
CA LYS A 196 6.63 -14.70 21.20
C LYS A 196 7.67 -15.74 20.75
N ALA A 197 7.23 -16.76 20.01
CA ALA A 197 8.13 -17.79 19.49
C ALA A 197 8.97 -17.28 18.28
N PHE A 198 8.45 -16.32 17.53
CA PHE A 198 9.06 -15.78 16.33
C PHE A 198 9.03 -14.24 16.36
N PRO A 199 9.90 -13.58 17.16
CA PRO A 199 9.89 -12.13 17.40
C PRO A 199 10.21 -11.31 16.17
N PHE A 200 10.63 -11.94 15.10
CA PHE A 200 10.89 -11.33 13.80
C PHE A 200 9.60 -11.00 13.00
N ILE A 201 8.42 -11.43 13.43
CA ILE A 201 7.17 -11.12 12.73
C ILE A 201 6.80 -9.65 12.95
N PHE A 202 6.82 -8.85 11.88
CA PHE A 202 6.41 -7.45 11.93
C PHE A 202 4.95 -7.29 12.35
N GLN A 203 4.63 -6.21 13.05
CA GLN A 203 3.26 -5.88 13.44
C GLN A 203 2.29 -5.82 12.25
N SER A 204 2.75 -5.31 11.11
CA SER A 204 1.95 -5.29 9.87
C SER A 204 1.61 -6.69 9.37
N SER A 205 2.53 -7.65 9.46
CA SER A 205 2.29 -9.06 9.12
C SER A 205 1.35 -9.72 10.11
N LYS A 206 1.55 -9.47 11.42
CA LYS A 206 0.63 -9.94 12.48
C LYS A 206 -0.80 -9.48 12.22
N LEU A 207 -0.99 -8.20 11.89
CA LEU A 207 -2.32 -7.66 11.58
C LEU A 207 -2.96 -8.35 10.37
N LYS A 208 -2.21 -8.54 9.29
CA LYS A 208 -2.70 -9.21 8.09
C LYS A 208 -3.13 -10.65 8.37
N ILE A 209 -2.30 -11.40 9.09
CA ILE A 209 -2.61 -12.77 9.50
C ILE A 209 -3.87 -12.76 10.38
N LYS A 210 -3.94 -11.87 11.38
CA LYS A 210 -5.09 -11.76 12.28
C LYS A 210 -6.40 -11.56 11.51
N ILE A 211 -6.43 -10.63 10.57
CA ILE A 211 -7.62 -10.34 9.76
C ILE A 211 -7.99 -11.55 8.91
N PHE A 212 -7.03 -12.14 8.20
CA PHE A 212 -7.35 -13.25 7.30
C PHE A 212 -7.79 -14.51 8.05
N TYR A 213 -7.10 -14.84 9.16
CA TYR A 213 -7.46 -15.99 9.97
C TYR A 213 -8.84 -15.81 10.62
N ARG A 214 -9.15 -14.59 11.09
CA ARG A 214 -10.48 -14.30 11.60
C ARG A 214 -11.55 -14.56 10.55
N ILE A 215 -11.35 -14.05 9.34
CA ILE A 215 -12.29 -14.28 8.23
C ILE A 215 -12.42 -15.77 7.93
N ALA A 216 -11.30 -16.50 7.85
CA ALA A 216 -11.35 -17.94 7.60
C ALA A 216 -12.14 -18.70 8.67
N LEU A 217 -11.86 -18.45 9.96
CA LEU A 217 -12.54 -19.10 11.07
C LEU A 217 -14.04 -18.80 11.11
N ASP A 218 -14.42 -17.51 10.99
CA ASP A 218 -15.83 -17.12 10.97
C ASP A 218 -16.59 -17.73 9.78
N ARG A 219 -15.92 -17.91 8.65
CA ARG A 219 -16.51 -18.56 7.47
C ARG A 219 -16.66 -20.05 7.69
N ILE A 220 -15.67 -20.71 8.29
CA ILE A 220 -15.73 -22.13 8.65
C ILE A 220 -16.86 -22.38 9.66
N GLU A 221 -17.02 -21.57 10.69
CA GLU A 221 -18.10 -21.65 11.68
C GLU A 221 -19.49 -21.61 11.03
N LYS A 222 -19.62 -20.87 9.92
CA LYS A 222 -20.86 -20.78 9.13
C LYS A 222 -21.01 -21.89 8.09
N GLY A 223 -20.12 -22.87 8.06
CA GLY A 223 -20.15 -24.00 7.13
C GLY A 223 -19.61 -23.70 5.72
N HIS A 224 -18.97 -22.55 5.51
CA HIS A 224 -18.34 -22.22 4.23
C HIS A 224 -16.90 -22.75 4.19
N LEU A 225 -16.73 -23.93 3.59
CA LEU A 225 -15.47 -24.66 3.55
C LEU A 225 -14.77 -24.50 2.20
N LEU A 226 -13.46 -24.66 2.21
CA LEU A 226 -12.69 -24.78 0.98
C LEU A 226 -13.04 -26.10 0.24
N PRO A 227 -13.03 -26.12 -1.10
CA PRO A 227 -13.29 -27.33 -1.85
C PRO A 227 -12.20 -28.37 -1.61
N GLU A 228 -12.59 -29.66 -1.46
CA GLU A 228 -11.66 -30.74 -1.10
C GLU A 228 -10.57 -31.02 -2.15
N ASP A 229 -10.81 -30.64 -3.39
CA ASP A 229 -9.89 -30.74 -4.53
C ASP A 229 -8.98 -29.52 -4.71
N MET A 230 -8.97 -28.61 -3.75
CA MET A 230 -8.14 -27.42 -3.81
C MET A 230 -6.66 -27.75 -3.84
N ILE A 231 -5.96 -27.18 -4.84
CA ILE A 231 -4.52 -27.33 -5.00
C ILE A 231 -3.83 -26.00 -4.64
N PHE A 232 -2.78 -26.09 -3.83
CA PHE A 232 -1.93 -24.94 -3.51
C PHE A 232 -0.84 -24.78 -4.56
N PRO A 233 -0.57 -23.54 -5.03
CA PRO A 233 0.62 -23.31 -5.85
C PRO A 233 1.88 -23.59 -5.04
N SER A 234 2.98 -23.93 -5.72
CA SER A 234 4.28 -24.09 -5.05
C SER A 234 4.72 -22.75 -4.44
N TYR A 235 5.02 -22.70 -3.14
CA TYR A 235 5.45 -21.52 -2.39
C TYR A 235 6.67 -21.84 -1.51
N PHE A 236 7.33 -20.80 -1.02
CA PHE A 236 8.40 -20.97 -0.04
C PHE A 236 7.80 -21.22 1.35
N GLU A 237 8.12 -22.39 1.92
CA GLU A 237 7.78 -22.68 3.30
C GLU A 237 8.59 -21.80 4.28
N CYS A 238 8.01 -21.57 5.45
CA CYS A 238 8.72 -20.83 6.49
C CYS A 238 9.87 -21.70 7.06
N PRO A 239 11.14 -21.26 6.95
CA PRO A 239 12.28 -22.09 7.34
C PRO A 239 12.32 -22.39 8.85
N VAL A 240 11.69 -21.55 9.66
CA VAL A 240 11.71 -21.65 11.14
C VAL A 240 10.43 -22.24 11.72
N LEU A 241 9.38 -22.42 10.93
CA LEU A 241 8.09 -22.98 11.37
C LEU A 241 7.56 -23.95 10.31
N SER A 242 7.92 -25.23 10.42
CA SER A 242 7.40 -26.26 9.51
C SER A 242 5.87 -26.43 9.65
N LEU A 243 5.23 -26.94 8.59
CA LEU A 243 3.80 -27.25 8.59
C LEU A 243 3.40 -28.10 9.82
N LYS A 244 4.21 -29.12 10.17
CA LYS A 244 3.95 -29.95 11.33
C LYS A 244 3.91 -29.16 12.64
N MET A 245 4.87 -28.28 12.84
CA MET A 245 4.92 -27.42 14.06
C MET A 245 3.77 -26.40 14.05
N PHE A 246 3.43 -25.87 12.90
CA PHE A 246 2.31 -24.96 12.72
C PHE A 246 0.98 -25.66 13.05
N THR A 247 0.75 -26.86 12.50
CA THR A 247 -0.44 -27.68 12.76
C THR A 247 -0.67 -27.86 14.26
N GLN A 248 0.37 -28.28 15.00
CA GLN A 248 0.27 -28.47 16.45
C GLN A 248 -0.16 -27.20 17.21
N ARG A 249 0.21 -26.03 16.72
CA ARG A 249 -0.12 -24.73 17.36
C ARG A 249 -1.49 -24.22 16.97
N VAL A 250 -1.89 -24.43 15.72
CA VAL A 250 -3.15 -23.89 15.17
C VAL A 250 -4.36 -24.79 15.50
N GLU A 251 -4.14 -26.05 15.89
CA GLU A 251 -5.21 -27.00 16.22
C GLU A 251 -6.20 -26.48 17.25
N MET A 252 -5.75 -25.67 18.19
CA MET A 252 -6.60 -25.05 19.21
C MET A 252 -7.72 -24.18 18.62
N LEU A 253 -7.52 -23.64 17.42
CA LEU A 253 -8.52 -22.81 16.74
C LEU A 253 -9.66 -23.63 16.11
N PHE A 254 -9.52 -24.97 16.05
CA PHE A 254 -10.42 -25.90 15.38
C PHE A 254 -11.12 -26.86 16.36
N ILE A 255 -10.95 -26.68 17.68
CA ILE A 255 -11.45 -27.65 18.69
C ILE A 255 -12.98 -27.71 18.65
N ASP A 256 -13.63 -26.55 18.53
CA ASP A 256 -15.09 -26.44 18.62
C ASP A 256 -15.77 -26.46 17.23
N LEU A 257 -15.02 -26.71 16.17
CA LEU A 257 -15.54 -26.73 14.80
C LEU A 257 -15.85 -28.14 14.35
N ASP A 258 -17.08 -28.34 13.83
CA ASP A 258 -17.54 -29.66 13.31
C ASP A 258 -17.00 -29.88 11.88
N LEU A 259 -15.78 -30.43 11.80
CA LEU A 259 -15.06 -30.67 10.57
C LEU A 259 -14.58 -32.11 10.45
N THR A 260 -14.67 -32.69 9.27
CA THR A 260 -13.96 -33.94 8.98
C THR A 260 -12.46 -33.76 9.08
N ALA A 261 -11.72 -34.86 9.28
CA ALA A 261 -10.23 -34.79 9.33
C ALA A 261 -9.63 -34.22 8.05
N GLN A 262 -10.23 -34.49 6.88
CA GLN A 262 -9.80 -33.99 5.59
C GLN A 262 -10.03 -32.49 5.46
N GLN A 263 -11.23 -32.03 5.81
CA GLN A 263 -11.57 -30.59 5.82
C GLN A 263 -10.67 -29.82 6.79
N LYS A 264 -10.50 -30.32 8.03
CA LYS A 264 -9.60 -29.70 9.01
C LYS A 264 -8.18 -29.58 8.47
N LYS A 265 -7.66 -30.65 7.84
CA LYS A 265 -6.33 -30.61 7.25
C LYS A 265 -6.22 -29.56 6.17
N LEU A 266 -7.17 -29.50 5.24
CA LEU A 266 -7.18 -28.53 4.14
C LEU A 266 -7.21 -27.08 4.64
N GLU A 267 -8.04 -26.79 5.65
CA GLU A 267 -8.13 -25.47 6.24
C GLU A 267 -6.83 -25.08 6.99
N ILE A 268 -6.20 -26.03 7.68
CA ILE A 268 -4.87 -25.81 8.31
C ILE A 268 -3.79 -25.55 7.26
N ASP A 269 -3.77 -26.32 6.17
CA ASP A 269 -2.84 -26.13 5.06
C ASP A 269 -3.03 -24.74 4.42
N PHE A 270 -4.26 -24.27 4.28
CA PHE A 270 -4.57 -22.93 3.80
C PHE A 270 -4.07 -21.83 4.76
N LEU A 271 -4.29 -21.98 6.06
CA LEU A 271 -3.77 -21.03 7.04
C LEU A 271 -2.23 -21.01 7.06
N TYR A 272 -1.59 -22.17 6.88
CA TYR A 272 -0.13 -22.24 6.77
C TYR A 272 0.39 -21.57 5.49
N PHE A 273 -0.28 -21.82 4.37
CA PHE A 273 0.01 -21.12 3.11
C PHE A 273 -0.06 -19.59 3.30
N LEU A 274 -1.13 -19.08 3.90
CA LEU A 274 -1.28 -17.66 4.21
C LEU A 274 -0.18 -17.15 5.15
N PHE A 275 0.18 -17.95 6.16
CA PHE A 275 1.27 -17.62 7.05
C PHE A 275 2.58 -17.43 6.28
N CYS A 276 2.98 -18.39 5.48
CA CYS A 276 4.20 -18.34 4.70
C CYS A 276 4.24 -17.20 3.68
N THR A 277 3.09 -16.86 3.09
CA THR A 277 3.01 -15.86 2.03
C THR A 277 2.73 -14.43 2.54
N LEU A 278 2.19 -14.25 3.74
CA LEU A 278 1.96 -12.95 4.37
C LEU A 278 3.13 -12.46 5.22
N ILE A 279 3.98 -13.37 5.68
CA ILE A 279 5.18 -13.01 6.43
C ILE A 279 6.29 -12.69 5.43
N TYR A 280 6.54 -11.41 5.24
CA TYR A 280 7.69 -10.97 4.48
C TYR A 280 8.88 -10.75 5.41
N GLN A 281 9.97 -11.53 5.21
CA GLN A 281 11.18 -11.38 6.02
C GLN A 281 12.45 -11.68 5.21
N PRO A 282 12.99 -10.67 4.50
CA PRO A 282 14.18 -10.84 3.69
C PRO A 282 15.36 -11.42 4.47
N ALA A 283 15.55 -11.00 5.74
CA ALA A 283 16.72 -11.37 6.50
C ALA A 283 16.78 -12.88 6.88
N TYR A 284 15.63 -13.53 7.07
CA TYR A 284 15.54 -14.94 7.49
C TYR A 284 15.08 -15.90 6.40
N THR A 285 14.43 -15.36 5.36
CA THR A 285 13.85 -16.17 4.28
C THR A 285 14.74 -16.28 3.06
N LEU A 286 15.81 -15.48 2.97
CA LEU A 286 16.69 -15.48 1.80
C LEU A 286 17.80 -16.55 1.87
N GLU A 287 18.13 -17.05 3.06
CA GLU A 287 19.12 -18.14 3.17
C GLU A 287 18.51 -19.44 2.64
N GLY A 288 19.11 -19.99 1.58
CA GLY A 288 18.71 -21.24 0.98
C GLY A 288 17.62 -21.14 -0.11
N ILE A 289 17.23 -19.94 -0.54
CA ILE A 289 16.37 -19.79 -1.70
C ILE A 289 17.13 -20.21 -2.95
N ASP A 290 16.68 -21.32 -3.56
CA ASP A 290 17.18 -21.79 -4.84
C ASP A 290 16.43 -21.09 -5.98
N CYS A 291 17.17 -20.33 -6.80
CA CYS A 291 16.65 -19.59 -7.95
C CYS A 291 16.61 -20.47 -9.21
N GLN A 292 16.15 -21.71 -9.11
CA GLN A 292 16.06 -22.62 -10.28
C GLN A 292 14.73 -22.51 -11.05
N ASP A 293 13.80 -21.68 -10.58
CA ASP A 293 12.54 -21.42 -11.27
C ASP A 293 12.82 -20.65 -12.59
N ASN A 294 12.49 -21.29 -13.73
CA ASN A 294 12.74 -20.73 -15.05
C ASN A 294 12.11 -19.35 -15.27
N ASP A 295 10.92 -19.11 -14.71
CA ASP A 295 10.24 -17.84 -14.85
C ASP A 295 10.98 -16.74 -14.07
N CYS A 296 11.44 -17.08 -12.87
CA CYS A 296 12.26 -16.17 -12.08
C CYS A 296 13.61 -15.90 -12.75
N LEU A 297 14.27 -16.90 -13.30
CA LEU A 297 15.52 -16.73 -14.06
C LEU A 297 15.31 -15.85 -15.28
N THR A 298 14.19 -16.00 -15.99
CA THR A 298 13.84 -15.13 -17.11
C THR A 298 13.68 -13.68 -16.66
N PHE A 299 13.03 -13.44 -15.53
CA PHE A 299 12.89 -12.09 -14.94
C PHE A 299 14.25 -11.49 -14.57
N ILE A 300 15.11 -12.27 -13.89
CA ILE A 300 16.48 -11.87 -13.53
C ILE A 300 17.29 -11.51 -14.78
N ASN A 301 17.31 -12.41 -15.76
CA ASN A 301 18.07 -12.22 -17.00
C ASN A 301 17.60 -10.98 -17.78
N THR A 302 16.29 -10.74 -17.80
CA THR A 302 15.71 -9.53 -18.43
C THR A 302 16.18 -8.26 -17.71
N ILE A 303 16.18 -8.26 -16.37
CA ILE A 303 16.71 -7.14 -15.59
C ILE A 303 18.22 -6.93 -15.86
N GLU A 304 19.01 -8.00 -15.85
CA GLU A 304 20.46 -7.92 -16.08
C GLU A 304 20.78 -7.43 -17.51
N THR A 305 20.06 -7.94 -18.51
CA THR A 305 20.33 -7.61 -19.92
C THR A 305 19.88 -6.20 -20.28
N ILE A 306 18.62 -5.87 -19.99
CA ILE A 306 18.04 -4.55 -20.36
C ILE A 306 18.50 -3.48 -19.38
N GLY A 307 18.60 -3.82 -18.09
CA GLY A 307 19.06 -2.91 -17.04
C GLY A 307 20.56 -2.63 -17.09
N GLY A 308 21.34 -3.37 -17.91
CA GLY A 308 22.79 -3.22 -18.02
C GLY A 308 23.55 -3.50 -16.71
N MET A 309 22.99 -4.35 -15.83
CA MET A 309 23.51 -4.58 -14.49
C MET A 309 23.66 -6.08 -14.19
N THR A 310 24.65 -6.47 -13.40
CA THR A 310 24.80 -7.84 -12.89
C THR A 310 24.32 -7.89 -11.45
N LEU A 311 23.34 -8.75 -11.13
CA LEU A 311 22.81 -8.89 -9.79
C LEU A 311 23.72 -9.72 -8.89
N THR A 312 23.94 -9.25 -7.67
CA THR A 312 24.62 -10.04 -6.62
C THR A 312 23.78 -11.25 -6.20
N SER A 313 24.39 -12.26 -5.56
CA SER A 313 23.66 -13.43 -5.06
C SER A 313 22.51 -13.05 -4.11
N LYS A 314 22.70 -12.06 -3.23
CA LYS A 314 21.64 -11.57 -2.34
C LYS A 314 20.49 -10.91 -3.09
N GLU A 315 20.79 -10.11 -4.11
CA GLU A 315 19.78 -9.49 -4.95
C GLU A 315 19.00 -10.52 -5.76
N LYS A 316 19.66 -11.53 -6.31
CA LYS A 316 19.01 -12.66 -7.01
C LYS A 316 18.07 -13.40 -6.06
N GLN A 317 18.49 -13.71 -4.85
CA GLN A 317 17.64 -14.33 -3.82
C GLN A 317 16.43 -13.43 -3.47
N TYR A 318 16.63 -12.12 -3.32
CA TYR A 318 15.53 -11.17 -3.09
C TYR A 318 14.54 -11.16 -4.26
N VAL A 319 15.04 -11.08 -5.50
CA VAL A 319 14.20 -11.12 -6.72
C VAL A 319 13.40 -12.41 -6.76
N CYS A 320 14.05 -13.56 -6.57
CA CYS A 320 13.39 -14.86 -6.58
C CYS A 320 12.28 -14.93 -5.52
N TYR A 321 12.55 -14.49 -4.31
CA TYR A 321 11.56 -14.49 -3.24
C TYR A 321 10.36 -13.59 -3.60
N ALA A 322 10.63 -12.34 -3.94
CA ALA A 322 9.58 -11.38 -4.25
C ALA A 322 8.77 -11.76 -5.50
N HIS A 323 9.44 -12.26 -6.54
CA HIS A 323 8.83 -12.80 -7.73
C HIS A 323 7.89 -13.97 -7.41
N LYS A 324 8.40 -14.97 -6.67
CA LYS A 324 7.60 -16.14 -6.28
C LYS A 324 6.37 -15.74 -5.48
N GLN A 325 6.52 -14.83 -4.54
CA GLN A 325 5.39 -14.30 -3.77
C GLN A 325 4.30 -13.71 -4.68
N CYS A 326 4.67 -12.93 -5.69
CA CYS A 326 3.73 -12.36 -6.63
C CYS A 326 2.98 -13.42 -7.43
N ILE A 327 3.72 -14.36 -8.01
CA ILE A 327 3.15 -15.41 -8.86
C ILE A 327 2.22 -16.31 -8.04
N VAL A 328 2.63 -16.69 -6.84
CA VAL A 328 1.82 -17.51 -5.92
C VAL A 328 0.50 -16.83 -5.57
N TRP A 329 0.52 -15.52 -5.27
CA TRP A 329 -0.69 -14.76 -5.00
C TRP A 329 -1.57 -14.61 -6.25
N HIS A 330 -0.97 -14.44 -7.43
CA HIS A 330 -1.71 -14.40 -8.69
C HIS A 330 -2.40 -15.74 -8.99
N GLN A 331 -1.70 -16.86 -8.81
CA GLN A 331 -2.26 -18.21 -9.03
C GLN A 331 -3.33 -18.58 -8.02
N MET A 332 -3.18 -18.15 -6.77
CA MET A 332 -4.12 -18.47 -5.70
C MET A 332 -5.38 -17.59 -5.74
N PHE A 333 -5.18 -16.30 -5.97
CA PHE A 333 -6.23 -15.31 -5.97
C PHE A 333 -6.21 -14.54 -7.30
N HIS A 334 -7.35 -14.40 -7.94
CA HIS A 334 -7.46 -13.70 -9.23
C HIS A 334 -7.11 -12.21 -9.18
N VAL A 335 -6.76 -11.69 -8.01
CA VAL A 335 -6.40 -10.29 -7.78
C VAL A 335 -5.07 -10.19 -7.05
N SER A 336 -4.17 -9.31 -7.50
CA SER A 336 -2.89 -9.08 -6.84
C SER A 336 -3.10 -8.51 -5.43
N PHE A 337 -2.42 -9.09 -4.44
CA PHE A 337 -2.42 -8.63 -3.05
C PHE A 337 -2.05 -7.14 -2.88
N CYS A 338 -1.22 -6.63 -3.77
CA CYS A 338 -0.77 -5.23 -3.76
C CYS A 338 -1.81 -4.23 -4.27
N PHE A 339 -2.95 -4.72 -4.77
CA PHE A 339 -3.94 -3.92 -5.47
C PHE A 339 -4.46 -2.70 -4.69
N HIS A 340 -4.59 -2.79 -3.37
CA HIS A 340 -5.24 -1.75 -2.58
C HIS A 340 -4.29 -0.70 -2.00
N HIS A 341 -3.07 -1.07 -1.65
CA HIS A 341 -2.12 -0.13 -1.06
C HIS A 341 -1.31 0.66 -2.09
N LEU A 342 -1.15 0.12 -3.29
CA LEU A 342 -0.24 0.67 -4.29
C LEU A 342 -0.89 1.67 -5.26
N MET A 343 -2.21 1.68 -5.38
CA MET A 343 -2.91 2.59 -6.31
C MET A 343 -2.77 4.07 -5.92
N THR A 344 -2.63 4.37 -4.62
CA THR A 344 -2.40 5.74 -4.13
C THR A 344 -0.93 6.16 -4.21
N GLU A 345 0.00 5.20 -4.20
CA GLU A 345 1.43 5.46 -4.34
C GLU A 345 1.85 5.55 -5.82
N GLN A 346 1.13 4.90 -6.72
CA GLN A 346 1.44 4.90 -8.16
C GLN A 346 1.48 6.32 -8.75
N GLU A 347 0.53 7.17 -8.38
CA GLU A 347 0.49 8.56 -8.83
C GLU A 347 1.68 9.38 -8.32
N ARG A 348 2.17 9.10 -7.11
CA ARG A 348 3.32 9.80 -6.53
C ARG A 348 4.67 9.28 -7.03
N PHE A 349 4.74 8.00 -7.39
CA PHE A 349 5.99 7.36 -7.83
C PHE A 349 6.31 7.66 -9.29
N THR A 350 5.30 7.76 -10.16
CA THR A 350 5.45 8.07 -11.59
C THR A 350 5.95 9.49 -11.86
N GLU A 351 5.66 10.44 -10.96
CA GLU A 351 6.09 11.83 -11.14
C GLU A 351 7.58 12.06 -10.79
N LYS A 352 8.21 11.16 -10.02
CA LYS A 352 9.54 11.40 -9.42
C LYS A 352 10.72 10.68 -10.09
N ASN A 353 10.50 9.68 -10.96
CA ASN A 353 11.58 8.81 -11.47
C ASN A 353 11.44 8.49 -12.97
N SER A 354 11.56 9.51 -13.84
CA SER A 354 11.39 9.37 -15.30
C SER A 354 12.32 8.33 -15.94
N ASP A 355 13.58 8.26 -15.52
CA ASP A 355 14.59 7.42 -16.15
C ASP A 355 14.39 5.93 -15.82
N TYR A 356 14.09 5.63 -14.57
CA TYR A 356 13.72 4.26 -14.16
C TYR A 356 12.41 3.80 -14.80
N MET A 357 11.48 4.72 -15.08
CA MET A 357 10.24 4.39 -15.79
C MET A 357 10.48 4.00 -17.23
N LEU A 358 11.37 4.69 -17.94
CA LEU A 358 11.73 4.33 -19.32
C LEU A 358 12.36 2.94 -19.37
N LEU A 359 13.31 2.67 -18.48
CA LEU A 359 13.98 1.37 -18.39
C LEU A 359 13.00 0.26 -17.99
N TRP A 360 12.15 0.52 -17.01
CA TRP A 360 11.10 -0.41 -16.63
C TRP A 360 10.14 -0.75 -17.79
N ASN A 361 9.74 0.25 -18.58
CA ASN A 361 8.87 0.01 -19.73
C ASN A 361 9.52 -0.93 -20.76
N GLN A 362 10.83 -0.84 -20.98
CA GLN A 362 11.56 -1.78 -21.85
C GLN A 362 11.59 -3.19 -21.24
N ILE A 363 11.83 -3.32 -19.93
CA ILE A 363 11.80 -4.59 -19.20
C ILE A 363 10.40 -5.20 -19.29
N ALA A 364 9.35 -4.41 -19.02
CA ALA A 364 7.96 -4.87 -19.05
C ALA A 364 7.54 -5.35 -20.44
N LEU A 365 7.95 -4.65 -21.51
CA LEU A 365 7.71 -5.07 -22.89
C LEU A 365 8.37 -6.41 -23.21
N ALA A 366 9.63 -6.60 -22.81
CA ALA A 366 10.32 -7.87 -23.02
C ALA A 366 9.69 -9.02 -22.23
N LEU A 367 9.20 -8.77 -21.01
CA LEU A 367 8.52 -9.77 -20.20
C LEU A 367 7.13 -10.16 -20.76
N GLN A 368 6.45 -9.27 -21.50
CA GLN A 368 5.16 -9.59 -22.13
C GLN A 368 5.24 -10.70 -23.16
N GLU A 369 6.42 -10.98 -23.72
CA GLU A 369 6.64 -12.11 -24.62
C GLU A 369 6.63 -13.47 -23.90
N VAL A 370 6.69 -13.48 -22.56
CA VAL A 370 6.69 -14.69 -21.74
C VAL A 370 5.28 -14.98 -21.25
N PRO A 371 4.70 -16.17 -21.49
CA PRO A 371 3.27 -16.45 -21.22
C PRO A 371 2.80 -16.10 -19.81
N ILE A 372 3.56 -16.46 -18.78
CA ILE A 372 3.17 -16.18 -17.37
C ILE A 372 3.07 -14.69 -17.05
N TYR A 373 3.95 -13.86 -17.64
CA TYR A 373 3.91 -12.41 -17.43
C TYR A 373 2.86 -11.76 -18.33
N HIS A 374 2.69 -12.27 -19.55
CA HIS A 374 1.64 -11.82 -20.46
C HIS A 374 0.27 -11.91 -19.78
N ASP A 375 -0.09 -13.10 -19.28
CA ASP A 375 -1.36 -13.32 -18.59
C ASP A 375 -1.46 -12.49 -17.31
N ALA A 376 -0.41 -12.44 -16.49
CA ALA A 376 -0.39 -11.65 -15.27
C ALA A 376 -0.56 -10.15 -15.53
N PHE A 377 0.06 -9.60 -16.57
CA PHE A 377 0.00 -8.17 -16.90
C PHE A 377 -1.31 -7.77 -17.57
N LEU A 378 -1.87 -8.63 -18.44
CA LEU A 378 -3.16 -8.36 -19.09
C LEU A 378 -4.33 -8.45 -18.12
N GLN A 379 -4.36 -9.51 -17.31
CA GLN A 379 -5.46 -9.74 -16.38
C GLN A 379 -5.37 -8.81 -15.15
N HIS A 380 -4.14 -8.46 -14.76
CA HIS A 380 -3.86 -7.68 -13.55
C HIS A 380 -2.79 -6.59 -13.80
N PRO A 381 -3.17 -5.44 -14.39
CA PRO A 381 -2.23 -4.35 -14.68
C PRO A 381 -1.38 -3.90 -13.48
N ASN A 382 -1.86 -4.13 -12.25
CA ASN A 382 -1.11 -3.82 -11.04
C ASN A 382 0.04 -4.79 -10.75
N MET A 383 0.06 -5.98 -11.36
CA MET A 383 1.21 -6.88 -11.29
C MET A 383 2.44 -6.25 -11.91
N THR A 384 2.26 -5.54 -13.02
CA THR A 384 3.34 -4.75 -13.65
C THR A 384 3.98 -3.79 -12.64
N PHE A 385 3.16 -3.10 -11.86
CA PHE A 385 3.65 -2.18 -10.83
C PHE A 385 4.41 -2.90 -9.70
N PHE A 386 3.99 -4.08 -9.32
CA PHE A 386 4.70 -4.84 -8.30
C PHE A 386 6.08 -5.32 -8.77
N PHE A 387 6.18 -5.83 -9.99
CA PHE A 387 7.46 -6.19 -10.59
C PHE A 387 8.36 -4.97 -10.80
N GLN A 388 7.78 -3.83 -11.19
CA GLN A 388 8.46 -2.55 -11.23
C GLN A 388 9.05 -2.18 -9.85
N ARG A 389 8.33 -2.43 -8.79
CA ARG A 389 8.80 -2.16 -7.42
C ARG A 389 9.99 -3.03 -7.02
N ILE A 390 10.00 -4.30 -7.42
CA ILE A 390 11.16 -5.18 -7.24
C ILE A 390 12.38 -4.58 -7.96
N PHE A 391 12.20 -4.20 -9.21
CA PHE A 391 13.25 -3.57 -10.02
C PHE A 391 13.77 -2.28 -9.39
N ASN A 392 12.87 -1.37 -9.00
CA ASN A 392 13.23 -0.09 -8.37
C ASN A 392 13.97 -0.28 -7.05
N THR A 393 13.60 -1.27 -6.23
CA THR A 393 14.30 -1.55 -4.97
C THR A 393 15.76 -1.93 -5.21
N ILE A 394 16.02 -2.74 -6.25
CA ILE A 394 17.38 -3.14 -6.62
C ILE A 394 18.15 -1.94 -7.20
N SER A 395 17.55 -1.22 -8.14
CA SER A 395 18.18 -0.07 -8.79
C SER A 395 18.53 1.01 -7.77
N PHE A 396 17.60 1.34 -6.86
CA PHE A 396 17.85 2.30 -5.79
C PHE A 396 18.95 1.86 -4.81
N SER A 397 19.09 0.56 -4.56
CA SER A 397 20.16 0.05 -3.68
C SER A 397 21.57 0.22 -4.28
N ARG A 398 21.66 0.41 -5.59
CA ARG A 398 22.89 0.55 -6.37
C ARG A 398 23.23 1.98 -6.76
N GLU A 399 22.37 2.94 -6.45
CA GLU A 399 22.69 4.33 -6.73
C GLU A 399 24.02 4.69 -6.08
N ILE A 400 24.92 5.25 -6.89
CA ILE A 400 26.17 5.85 -6.40
C ILE A 400 25.77 6.98 -5.46
N PRO A 401 26.18 6.94 -4.20
CA PRO A 401 25.82 8.01 -3.28
C PRO A 401 26.47 9.32 -3.73
N CYS A 402 25.68 10.39 -3.73
CA CYS A 402 26.20 11.73 -3.94
C CYS A 402 27.06 12.13 -2.74
N LYS A 403 28.31 12.48 -2.99
CA LYS A 403 29.24 12.95 -1.96
C LYS A 403 28.99 14.41 -1.65
N VAL A 404 28.53 14.68 -0.45
CA VAL A 404 28.16 16.03 0.00
C VAL A 404 29.11 16.52 1.07
N PHE A 405 29.74 17.68 0.81
CA PHE A 405 30.47 18.43 1.81
C PHE A 405 29.59 19.55 2.37
N LEU A 406 29.53 19.66 3.71
CA LEU A 406 28.79 20.72 4.39
C LEU A 406 29.76 21.73 5.00
N LEU A 407 29.64 22.97 4.58
CA LEU A 407 30.39 24.10 5.15
C LEU A 407 29.43 24.98 5.96
N CYS A 408 29.52 24.87 7.30
CA CYS A 408 28.66 25.57 8.24
C CYS A 408 29.46 26.42 9.21
N TYR A 409 28.81 27.41 9.84
CA TYR A 409 29.45 28.29 10.83
C TYR A 409 29.99 27.56 12.06
N SER A 410 29.39 26.44 12.42
CA SER A 410 29.80 25.66 13.59
C SER A 410 29.59 24.16 13.41
N ALA A 411 30.29 23.35 14.19
CA ALA A 411 30.08 21.91 14.21
C ALA A 411 28.66 21.49 14.65
N ILE A 412 27.98 22.33 15.44
CA ILE A 412 26.59 22.09 15.88
C ILE A 412 25.65 22.28 14.69
N THR A 413 25.77 23.41 13.96
CA THR A 413 24.96 23.67 12.77
C THR A 413 25.20 22.61 11.69
N GLN A 414 26.45 22.16 11.51
CA GLN A 414 26.80 21.08 10.60
C GLN A 414 26.11 19.77 10.99
N SER A 415 26.13 19.40 12.27
CA SER A 415 25.47 18.17 12.75
C SER A 415 23.95 18.23 12.52
N ILE A 416 23.32 19.37 12.79
CA ILE A 416 21.88 19.58 12.55
C ILE A 416 21.58 19.48 11.05
N ALA A 417 22.39 20.10 10.20
CA ALA A 417 22.22 20.02 8.75
C ALA A 417 22.35 18.59 8.22
N MET A 418 23.35 17.85 8.70
CA MET A 418 23.53 16.42 8.35
C MET A 418 22.31 15.58 8.75
N GLU A 419 21.78 15.80 9.95
CA GLU A 419 20.59 15.09 10.43
C GLU A 419 19.35 15.42 9.60
N ASN A 420 19.15 16.71 9.30
CA ASN A 420 18.05 17.14 8.46
C ASN A 420 18.12 16.54 7.05
N LEU A 421 19.30 16.50 6.44
CA LEU A 421 19.52 15.89 5.11
C LEU A 421 19.31 14.37 5.13
N LYS A 422 19.75 13.66 6.18
CA LYS A 422 19.51 12.22 6.35
C LYS A 422 18.04 11.89 6.53
N ASN A 423 17.31 12.69 7.29
CA ASN A 423 15.91 12.47 7.61
C ASN A 423 14.95 12.87 6.48
N ARG A 424 15.40 13.72 5.56
CA ARG A 424 14.63 14.06 4.38
C ARG A 424 14.68 12.92 3.37
N GLN A 425 13.52 12.50 2.87
CA GLN A 425 13.41 11.54 1.77
C GLN A 425 13.88 12.20 0.46
N LEU A 426 15.19 12.34 0.32
CA LEU A 426 15.82 12.76 -0.94
C LEU A 426 15.77 11.59 -1.92
N THR A 427 15.69 11.90 -3.21
CA THR A 427 15.62 10.91 -4.30
C THR A 427 16.94 10.16 -4.53
N ILE A 428 17.98 10.47 -3.76
CA ILE A 428 19.32 9.88 -3.87
C ILE A 428 19.91 9.56 -2.50
N LYS A 429 20.86 8.63 -2.47
CA LYS A 429 21.73 8.42 -1.30
C LYS A 429 22.73 9.58 -1.18
N ILE A 430 22.96 10.02 0.05
CA ILE A 430 23.97 11.02 0.38
C ILE A 430 25.03 10.37 1.25
N ASP A 431 26.30 10.55 0.85
CA ASP A 431 27.48 10.28 1.66
C ASP A 431 28.14 11.61 2.02
N PHE A 432 28.33 11.86 3.32
CA PHE A 432 29.02 13.07 3.76
C PHE A 432 30.54 12.85 3.75
N VAL A 433 31.23 13.79 3.07
CA VAL A 433 32.68 13.80 2.97
C VAL A 433 33.29 14.91 3.83
N ASN A 434 34.57 14.77 4.15
CA ASN A 434 35.24 15.68 5.07
C ASN A 434 36.02 16.80 4.36
N THR A 435 36.16 16.71 3.03
CA THR A 435 36.92 17.69 2.23
C THR A 435 36.11 18.11 1.01
N ILE A 436 36.38 19.33 0.52
CA ILE A 436 35.72 19.88 -0.67
C ILE A 436 36.12 19.11 -1.93
N GLU A 437 37.38 18.64 -1.98
CA GLU A 437 37.95 17.93 -3.13
C GLU A 437 37.25 16.58 -3.39
N GLU A 438 36.74 15.95 -2.31
CA GLU A 438 36.01 14.67 -2.40
C GLU A 438 34.55 14.86 -2.77
N ALA A 439 34.02 16.08 -2.68
CA ALA A 439 32.60 16.37 -2.81
C ALA A 439 32.12 16.48 -4.25
N ASP A 440 30.99 15.88 -4.55
CA ASP A 440 30.24 16.12 -5.77
C ASP A 440 29.43 17.41 -5.65
N ILE A 441 28.87 17.65 -4.45
CA ILE A 441 28.08 18.84 -4.13
C ILE A 441 28.60 19.46 -2.82
N VAL A 442 28.77 20.78 -2.82
CA VAL A 442 29.02 21.56 -1.62
C VAL A 442 27.74 22.29 -1.21
N ILE A 443 27.27 22.05 -0.01
CA ILE A 443 26.16 22.81 0.61
C ILE A 443 26.81 23.74 1.64
N SER A 444 26.70 25.04 1.42
CA SER A 444 27.42 26.05 2.21
C SER A 444 26.48 27.11 2.80
N GLU A 445 26.68 27.38 4.10
CA GLU A 445 26.15 28.55 4.81
C GLU A 445 27.07 29.75 4.70
N LEU A 446 28.33 29.55 4.21
CA LEU A 446 29.37 30.53 4.10
C LEU A 446 29.76 30.77 2.63
N ASP A 447 30.29 31.95 2.35
CA ASP A 447 30.96 32.19 1.08
C ASP A 447 32.20 31.28 1.00
N LEU A 448 32.38 30.65 -0.17
CA LEU A 448 33.57 29.84 -0.40
C LEU A 448 34.77 30.73 -0.64
N PRO A 449 35.95 30.44 -0.04
CA PRO A 449 37.17 31.15 -0.38
C PRO A 449 37.52 30.92 -1.87
N ASP A 450 38.11 31.95 -2.51
CA ASP A 450 38.57 31.92 -3.90
C ASP A 450 39.75 30.93 -4.09
N GLN A 451 39.54 29.65 -3.85
CA GLN A 451 40.52 28.58 -4.04
C GLN A 451 40.07 27.60 -5.13
N GLU A 452 40.95 27.39 -6.11
CA GLU A 452 40.78 26.27 -7.05
C GLU A 452 41.26 24.95 -6.41
N PRO A 453 40.60 23.83 -6.72
CA PRO A 453 39.51 23.67 -7.70
C PRO A 453 38.13 23.97 -7.11
N SER A 454 37.37 24.81 -7.82
CA SER A 454 35.95 25.04 -7.48
C SER A 454 35.18 23.75 -7.63
N PRO A 455 34.37 23.33 -6.62
CA PRO A 455 33.49 22.21 -6.76
C PRO A 455 32.50 22.43 -7.90
N LYS A 456 32.19 21.36 -8.63
CA LYS A 456 31.31 21.44 -9.80
C LYS A 456 29.90 21.95 -9.48
N HIS A 457 29.40 21.65 -8.27
CA HIS A 457 28.07 22.04 -7.86
C HIS A 457 28.08 22.61 -6.43
N ILE A 458 27.64 23.87 -6.32
CA ILE A 458 27.55 24.58 -5.04
C ILE A 458 26.10 24.98 -4.79
N CYS A 459 25.62 24.77 -3.56
CA CYS A 459 24.32 25.21 -3.10
C CYS A 459 24.49 26.06 -1.83
N PHE A 460 24.24 27.37 -1.95
CA PHE A 460 24.20 28.25 -0.78
C PHE A 460 22.85 28.15 -0.09
N VAL A 461 22.88 28.02 1.25
CA VAL A 461 21.72 27.80 2.10
C VAL A 461 21.79 28.62 3.38
N ASN A 462 20.65 28.83 4.02
CA ASN A 462 20.56 29.33 5.38
C ASN A 462 20.15 28.20 6.33
N LEU A 463 20.72 28.17 7.52
CA LEU A 463 20.35 27.18 8.54
C LEU A 463 19.51 27.83 9.65
N PRO A 464 18.41 27.22 10.08
CA PRO A 464 17.84 25.94 9.60
C PRO A 464 17.25 26.05 8.18
N PHE A 465 17.31 24.96 7.41
CA PHE A 465 16.83 24.95 6.03
C PHE A 465 15.36 25.36 5.92
N ASP A 466 15.09 26.35 5.10
CA ASP A 466 13.74 26.72 4.70
C ASP A 466 13.28 25.98 3.42
N LEU A 467 12.07 26.25 2.95
CA LEU A 467 11.50 25.62 1.75
C LEU A 467 12.30 25.99 0.47
N ARG A 468 12.89 27.19 0.42
CA ARG A 468 13.70 27.65 -0.69
C ARG A 468 15.03 26.93 -0.73
N ASP A 469 15.65 26.75 0.43
CA ASP A 469 16.90 26.02 0.57
C ASP A 469 16.73 24.56 0.15
N TRP A 470 15.67 23.91 0.58
CA TRP A 470 15.34 22.54 0.14
C TRP A 470 15.17 22.44 -1.37
N LYS A 471 14.48 23.38 -2.00
CA LYS A 471 14.31 23.41 -3.44
C LYS A 471 15.64 23.64 -4.17
N ASN A 472 16.52 24.48 -3.62
CA ASN A 472 17.85 24.71 -4.16
C ASN A 472 18.72 23.45 -4.08
N ILE A 473 18.69 22.75 -2.94
CA ILE A 473 19.39 21.48 -2.74
C ILE A 473 18.89 20.43 -3.75
N GLU A 474 17.58 20.24 -3.85
CA GLU A 474 16.98 19.28 -4.80
C GLU A 474 17.36 19.61 -6.25
N ASN A 475 17.31 20.88 -6.66
CA ASN A 475 17.72 21.33 -8.00
C ASN A 475 19.22 21.10 -8.25
N THR A 476 20.07 21.31 -7.25
CA THR A 476 21.52 21.10 -7.37
C THR A 476 21.84 19.62 -7.52
N ILE A 477 21.16 18.76 -6.79
CA ILE A 477 21.23 17.30 -6.91
C ILE A 477 20.83 16.85 -8.33
N ILE A 478 19.73 17.38 -8.85
CA ILE A 478 19.27 17.07 -10.21
C ILE A 478 20.32 17.49 -11.25
N LYS A 479 20.90 18.67 -11.10
CA LYS A 479 21.96 19.15 -12.01
C LYS A 479 23.19 18.25 -11.98
N TRP A 480 23.63 17.84 -10.79
CA TRP A 480 24.74 16.90 -10.64
C TRP A 480 24.46 15.58 -11.39
N ARG A 481 23.28 15.00 -11.16
CA ARG A 481 22.88 13.74 -11.80
C ARG A 481 22.77 13.81 -13.33
N THR A 482 22.41 14.98 -13.88
CA THR A 482 22.31 15.18 -15.34
C THR A 482 23.65 15.53 -16.00
N SER A 483 24.68 15.81 -15.21
CA SER A 483 26.02 16.12 -15.70
C SER A 483 27.00 14.92 -15.66
N GLU A 484 26.59 13.81 -15.08
CA GLU A 484 27.20 12.49 -15.22
C GLU A 484 26.57 11.70 -16.37
#